data_1adfbcdc1c16a51ec1fb5ff0dbbe1cce
#
_entry.id   1adfbcdc1c16a51ec1fb5ff0dbbe1cce
#
_cell.length_a   1.000
_cell.length_b   1.000
_cell.length_c   1.000
_cell.angle_alpha   90.00
_cell.angle_beta   90.00
_cell.angle_gamma   90.00
#
_symmetry.space_group_name_H-M   'P 1'
#
loop_
_entity.id
_entity.type
_entity.pdbx_description
1 polymer ?
#
loop_
_entity_poly.entity_id
_entity_poly.type
_entity_poly.pdbx_seq_one_letter_code
_entity_poly.pdbx_strand_id
1 'polypeptide(L)'
;MKKFLVTLVLALAALAAAQQSSAPAAQPPQQKKEIKDPAEYNTYIAALREANPQAQAQAFENFLQQYPNTVVKEDALEQLMAAYEKLGNAAKMTDTASRLLQVDPNNVRALVLMAFSKRAAAEAGQVPQQNAADAGQYGQRGLQALATTSKPEGMSDADFEKFKTQVAIIFDGAAGFGALQSKDFANAQKYLQAAVDLHIKENPNDPAALRDIYPLALAYLEANPINPTGLWWIARAAALSSDNPQIVKYGQFKYTKYHGSPDGWDQLLAQAHGNASPPANFAVAPAPSPAEQAKMLADSKDPKKMSFDEWQVVLSQGGPEVQDKVWSQIKGLEVPFAAKVITATKDKLELAATADDIDKSLADVTVTMVAPCVAPKCKLPKPGDETQVVAKLSAYTANPFMITMSDGQYIAKEAPKKPAPKH
;
A
#
# COMPACT_ATOMS: atom_id res chain seq x y z
N MET A 1 11.69 15.92 8.70
CA MET A 1 12.67 15.35 9.63
C MET A 1 12.96 16.25 10.84
N LYS A 2 13.33 17.54 10.71
CA LYS A 2 13.65 18.40 11.87
C LYS A 2 12.51 18.59 12.89
N LYS A 3 11.24 18.66 12.46
CA LYS A 3 10.08 18.85 13.37
C LYS A 3 9.71 17.60 14.17
N PHE A 4 9.95 16.39 13.63
CA PHE A 4 9.73 15.13 14.35
C PHE A 4 10.76 14.85 15.43
N LEU A 5 12.01 15.26 15.20
CA LEU A 5 13.04 15.18 16.25
C LEU A 5 12.66 16.03 17.47
N VAL A 6 12.05 17.20 17.24
CA VAL A 6 11.63 18.11 18.34
C VAL A 6 10.50 17.49 19.18
N THR A 7 9.57 16.75 18.57
CA THR A 7 8.47 16.11 19.32
C THR A 7 8.97 14.91 20.13
N LEU A 8 9.92 14.13 19.57
CA LEU A 8 10.59 13.04 20.28
C LEU A 8 11.41 13.55 21.46
N VAL A 9 12.10 14.68 21.27
CA VAL A 9 12.87 15.39 22.30
C VAL A 9 12.00 15.80 23.48
N LEU A 10 10.78 16.32 23.25
CA LEU A 10 9.86 16.72 24.31
C LEU A 10 9.33 15.52 25.13
N ALA A 11 9.05 14.38 24.49
CA ALA A 11 8.60 13.18 25.20
C ALA A 11 9.71 12.54 26.06
N LEU A 12 10.96 12.60 25.58
CA LEU A 12 12.13 12.12 26.31
C LEU A 12 12.56 13.07 27.44
N ALA A 13 12.40 14.37 27.25
CA ALA A 13 12.69 15.38 28.27
C ALA A 13 11.76 15.31 29.50
N ALA A 14 10.50 14.92 29.31
CA ALA A 14 9.55 14.76 30.42
C ALA A 14 9.97 13.66 31.41
N LEU A 15 10.61 12.58 30.95
CA LEU A 15 11.18 11.55 31.83
C LEU A 15 12.38 12.05 32.61
N ALA A 16 13.24 12.85 32.00
CA ALA A 16 14.45 13.37 32.64
C ALA A 16 14.13 14.42 33.72
N ALA A 17 13.07 15.21 33.54
CA ALA A 17 12.66 16.24 34.52
C ALA A 17 12.00 15.65 35.78
N ALA A 18 11.34 14.51 35.67
CA ALA A 18 10.68 13.85 36.80
C ALA A 18 11.67 13.25 37.82
N GLN A 19 12.91 12.97 37.43
CA GLN A 19 13.94 12.43 38.31
C GLN A 19 14.62 13.47 39.21
N GLN A 20 14.32 14.76 39.06
CA GLN A 20 15.03 15.86 39.78
C GLN A 20 14.28 16.45 40.97
N SER A 21 13.08 16.04 41.27
CA SER A 21 12.30 16.64 42.38
C SER A 21 11.46 15.61 43.12
N SER A 22 11.85 15.19 44.30
CA SER A 22 10.99 15.18 45.51
C SER A 22 11.41 14.21 46.60
N ALA A 23 11.01 14.50 47.83
CA ALA A 23 11.19 13.73 49.03
C ALA A 23 10.12 12.60 49.15
N PRO A 24 10.35 11.53 49.95
CA PRO A 24 9.81 10.19 49.68
C PRO A 24 8.41 9.95 50.23
N ALA A 25 7.56 9.31 49.41
CA ALA A 25 6.40 8.56 49.85
C ALA A 25 6.67 7.05 49.67
N ALA A 26 6.28 6.22 50.60
CA ALA A 26 6.69 4.82 50.72
C ALA A 26 6.20 3.93 49.56
N GLN A 27 7.15 3.36 48.83
CA GLN A 27 6.94 2.26 47.90
C GLN A 27 7.67 0.99 48.38
N PRO A 28 7.29 -0.24 47.89
CA PRO A 28 8.05 -1.45 48.24
C PRO A 28 9.50 -1.31 47.83
N PRO A 29 10.45 -1.93 48.54
CA PRO A 29 11.86 -1.61 48.44
C PRO A 29 12.43 -1.99 47.06
N GLN A 30 12.52 -1.04 46.15
CA GLN A 30 13.56 -1.08 45.15
C GLN A 30 14.88 -1.05 45.87
N GLN A 31 15.73 -2.05 45.67
CA GLN A 31 17.08 -2.04 46.21
C GLN A 31 17.73 -0.75 45.75
N LYS A 32 17.95 0.22 46.63
CA LYS A 32 18.65 1.45 46.32
C LYS A 32 20.04 1.06 45.77
N LYS A 33 20.26 1.36 44.47
CA LYS A 33 21.57 1.23 43.85
C LYS A 33 22.50 2.20 44.61
N GLU A 34 23.37 1.67 45.51
CA GLU A 34 24.27 2.48 46.34
C GLU A 34 25.68 2.29 45.85
N ILE A 35 26.35 3.36 45.42
CA ILE A 35 27.78 3.37 45.10
C ILE A 35 28.54 3.37 46.43
N LYS A 36 29.27 2.31 46.72
CA LYS A 36 30.02 2.14 47.97
C LYS A 36 31.40 2.81 47.94
N ASP A 37 32.00 2.88 46.75
CA ASP A 37 33.32 3.52 46.59
C ASP A 37 33.16 5.05 46.54
N PRO A 38 33.77 5.80 47.48
CA PRO A 38 33.68 7.27 47.46
C PRO A 38 34.29 7.92 46.21
N ALA A 39 35.31 7.30 45.58
CA ALA A 39 35.91 7.84 44.36
C ALA A 39 34.95 7.67 43.18
N GLU A 40 34.30 6.50 43.04
CA GLU A 40 33.28 6.23 42.05
C GLU A 40 32.10 7.19 42.23
N TYR A 41 31.59 7.32 43.47
CA TYR A 41 30.49 8.23 43.79
C TYR A 41 30.81 9.68 43.42
N ASN A 42 31.99 10.18 43.81
CA ASN A 42 32.37 11.57 43.50
C ASN A 42 32.49 11.80 41.99
N THR A 43 33.02 10.84 41.24
CA THR A 43 33.16 10.91 39.78
C THR A 43 31.77 10.93 39.12
N TYR A 44 30.81 10.09 39.55
CA TYR A 44 29.45 10.06 39.08
C TYR A 44 28.70 11.38 39.34
N ILE A 45 28.79 11.89 40.60
CA ILE A 45 28.16 13.14 40.97
C ILE A 45 28.78 14.35 40.21
N ALA A 46 30.08 14.34 39.95
CA ALA A 46 30.71 15.38 39.14
C ALA A 46 30.16 15.37 37.71
N ALA A 47 29.98 14.20 37.08
CA ALA A 47 29.38 14.05 35.75
C ALA A 47 27.94 14.54 35.75
N LEU A 48 27.12 14.22 36.76
CA LEU A 48 25.74 14.67 36.89
C LEU A 48 25.60 16.21 37.01
N ARG A 49 26.55 16.85 37.67
CA ARG A 49 26.54 18.31 37.91
C ARG A 49 27.11 19.11 36.75
N GLU A 50 27.74 18.46 35.78
CA GLU A 50 28.28 19.14 34.61
C GLU A 50 27.14 19.76 33.75
N ALA A 51 27.16 21.06 33.61
CA ALA A 51 26.11 21.80 32.91
C ALA A 51 26.33 21.89 31.39
N ASN A 52 27.60 21.79 30.94
CA ASN A 52 27.92 21.81 29.53
C ASN A 52 27.69 20.43 28.92
N PRO A 53 26.79 20.27 27.94
CA PRO A 53 26.45 18.94 27.39
C PRO A 53 27.65 18.18 26.82
N GLN A 54 28.62 18.86 26.21
CA GLN A 54 29.83 18.23 25.66
C GLN A 54 30.73 17.70 26.77
N ALA A 55 30.97 18.50 27.82
CA ALA A 55 31.74 18.11 28.98
C ALA A 55 30.99 17.00 29.76
N GLN A 56 29.69 17.07 29.91
CA GLN A 56 28.85 16.07 30.55
C GLN A 56 28.94 14.70 29.84
N ALA A 57 28.83 14.70 28.51
CA ALA A 57 29.00 13.47 27.73
C ALA A 57 30.39 12.86 27.92
N GLN A 58 31.43 13.68 27.88
CA GLN A 58 32.81 13.23 28.11
C GLN A 58 32.99 12.67 29.53
N ALA A 59 32.42 13.34 30.54
CA ALA A 59 32.50 12.89 31.92
C ALA A 59 31.85 11.51 32.13
N PHE A 60 30.65 11.29 31.53
CA PHE A 60 29.97 9.99 31.59
C PHE A 60 30.70 8.90 30.79
N GLU A 61 31.31 9.20 29.64
CA GLU A 61 32.12 8.23 28.91
C GLU A 61 33.34 7.81 29.76
N ASN A 62 34.05 8.76 30.38
CA ASN A 62 35.16 8.50 31.26
C ASN A 62 34.75 7.68 32.51
N PHE A 63 33.58 8.05 33.11
CA PHE A 63 33.03 7.31 34.25
C PHE A 63 32.75 5.84 33.88
N LEU A 64 32.05 5.59 32.77
CA LEU A 64 31.70 4.25 32.31
C LEU A 64 32.93 3.43 31.90
N GLN A 65 34.01 4.07 31.44
CA GLN A 65 35.31 3.42 31.15
C GLN A 65 36.04 3.07 32.44
N GLN A 66 36.04 3.96 33.42
CA GLN A 66 36.75 3.75 34.68
C GLN A 66 36.02 2.76 35.59
N TYR A 67 34.68 2.76 35.57
CA TYR A 67 33.83 1.91 36.38
C TYR A 67 32.88 1.04 35.53
N PRO A 68 33.39 0.07 34.77
CA PRO A 68 32.60 -0.70 33.80
C PRO A 68 31.52 -1.57 34.46
N ASN A 69 31.67 -1.90 35.75
CA ASN A 69 30.76 -2.74 36.52
C ASN A 69 29.94 -1.93 37.55
N THR A 70 29.87 -0.62 37.40
CA THR A 70 29.11 0.25 38.32
C THR A 70 27.64 -0.19 38.46
N VAL A 71 27.10 -0.07 39.68
CA VAL A 71 25.66 -0.35 39.95
C VAL A 71 24.74 0.69 39.35
N VAL A 72 25.25 1.85 38.94
CA VAL A 72 24.53 2.93 38.27
C VAL A 72 24.78 2.99 36.77
N LYS A 73 25.18 1.88 36.16
CA LYS A 73 25.55 1.82 34.73
C LYS A 73 24.35 2.23 33.82
N GLU A 74 23.18 1.77 34.16
CA GLU A 74 21.94 2.11 33.47
C GLU A 74 21.70 3.61 33.51
N ASP A 75 21.68 4.19 34.73
CA ASP A 75 21.45 5.61 34.94
C ASP A 75 22.51 6.48 34.24
N ALA A 76 23.79 6.07 34.30
CA ALA A 76 24.87 6.76 33.61
C ALA A 76 24.72 6.75 32.08
N LEU A 77 24.28 5.63 31.51
CA LEU A 77 23.98 5.53 30.07
C LEU A 77 22.78 6.37 29.67
N GLU A 78 21.72 6.45 30.50
CA GLU A 78 20.59 7.34 30.26
C GLU A 78 21.01 8.82 30.25
N GLN A 79 21.84 9.24 31.21
CA GLN A 79 22.35 10.60 31.25
C GLN A 79 23.28 10.90 30.06
N LEU A 80 24.10 9.94 29.68
CA LEU A 80 24.97 10.07 28.49
C LEU A 80 24.14 10.21 27.21
N MET A 81 23.08 9.43 27.06
CA MET A 81 22.14 9.50 25.93
C MET A 81 21.47 10.88 25.90
N ALA A 82 21.04 11.42 27.06
CA ALA A 82 20.46 12.76 27.17
C ALA A 82 21.48 13.88 26.83
N ALA A 83 22.75 13.72 27.22
CA ALA A 83 23.80 14.66 26.84
C ALA A 83 24.04 14.68 25.32
N TYR A 84 24.08 13.53 24.66
CA TYR A 84 24.19 13.44 23.21
C TYR A 84 22.95 13.96 22.48
N GLU A 85 21.76 13.81 23.07
CA GLU A 85 20.52 14.41 22.59
C GLU A 85 20.64 15.94 22.52
N LYS A 86 21.06 16.58 23.63
CA LYS A 86 21.29 18.03 23.69
C LYS A 86 22.31 18.53 22.66
N LEU A 87 23.29 17.66 22.31
CA LEU A 87 24.30 17.94 21.30
C LEU A 87 23.82 17.67 19.87
N GLY A 88 22.64 17.08 19.68
CA GLY A 88 22.14 16.65 18.37
C GLY A 88 22.97 15.56 17.71
N ASN A 89 23.76 14.79 18.49
CA ASN A 89 24.63 13.75 17.97
C ASN A 89 23.89 12.41 17.87
N ALA A 90 23.13 12.25 16.79
CA ALA A 90 22.30 11.07 16.56
C ALA A 90 23.09 9.75 16.54
N ALA A 91 24.32 9.74 16.02
CA ALA A 91 25.15 8.55 15.97
C ALA A 91 25.54 8.08 17.38
N LYS A 92 25.99 9.00 18.21
CA LYS A 92 26.36 8.71 19.61
C LYS A 92 25.16 8.35 20.48
N MET A 93 23.98 8.99 20.23
CA MET A 93 22.73 8.60 20.88
C MET A 93 22.38 7.13 20.59
N THR A 94 22.42 6.74 19.31
CA THR A 94 22.07 5.37 18.88
C THR A 94 23.07 4.33 19.44
N ASP A 95 24.38 4.66 19.47
CA ASP A 95 25.40 3.82 20.10
C ASP A 95 25.11 3.65 21.61
N THR A 96 24.85 4.75 22.30
CA THR A 96 24.55 4.73 23.75
C THR A 96 23.26 3.97 24.05
N ALA A 97 22.21 4.14 23.23
CA ALA A 97 20.96 3.36 23.36
C ALA A 97 21.22 1.86 23.18
N SER A 98 22.08 1.47 22.23
CA SER A 98 22.47 0.06 22.05
C SER A 98 23.19 -0.49 23.29
N ARG A 99 24.09 0.28 23.89
CA ARG A 99 24.78 -0.08 25.14
C ARG A 99 23.80 -0.18 26.32
N LEU A 100 22.82 0.75 26.38
CA LEU A 100 21.79 0.73 27.40
C LEU A 100 20.91 -0.52 27.30
N LEU A 101 20.52 -0.92 26.09
CA LEU A 101 19.73 -2.14 25.86
C LEU A 101 20.48 -3.45 26.14
N GLN A 102 21.81 -3.40 26.27
CA GLN A 102 22.60 -4.53 26.78
C GLN A 102 22.52 -4.65 28.32
N VAL A 103 22.28 -3.54 29.01
CA VAL A 103 22.12 -3.48 30.49
C VAL A 103 20.67 -3.71 30.89
N ASP A 104 19.76 -2.98 30.30
CA ASP A 104 18.31 -3.14 30.43
C ASP A 104 17.64 -3.33 29.07
N PRO A 105 17.35 -4.58 28.69
CA PRO A 105 16.70 -4.88 27.41
C PRO A 105 15.30 -4.26 27.25
N ASN A 106 14.66 -3.83 28.33
CA ASN A 106 13.31 -3.27 28.36
C ASN A 106 13.29 -1.76 28.57
N ASN A 107 14.42 -1.10 28.54
CA ASN A 107 14.49 0.34 28.69
C ASN A 107 13.70 1.05 27.57
N VAL A 108 12.52 1.58 27.93
CA VAL A 108 11.56 2.18 26.98
C VAL A 108 12.18 3.32 26.21
N ARG A 109 13.01 4.17 26.86
CA ARG A 109 13.65 5.32 26.24
C ARG A 109 14.62 4.90 25.12
N ALA A 110 15.45 3.89 25.39
CA ALA A 110 16.37 3.33 24.40
C ALA A 110 15.61 2.63 23.27
N LEU A 111 14.56 1.86 23.58
CA LEU A 111 13.71 1.20 22.59
C LEU A 111 13.01 2.20 21.64
N VAL A 112 12.47 3.31 22.17
CA VAL A 112 11.89 4.40 21.35
C VAL A 112 12.91 4.95 20.36
N LEU A 113 14.11 5.28 20.85
CA LEU A 113 15.16 5.82 20.01
C LEU A 113 15.58 4.84 18.90
N MET A 114 15.73 3.57 19.24
CA MET A 114 16.12 2.54 18.27
C MET A 114 15.02 2.28 17.25
N ALA A 115 13.76 2.14 17.68
CA ALA A 115 12.62 1.96 16.78
C ALA A 115 12.48 3.11 15.78
N PHE A 116 12.56 4.35 16.28
CA PHE A 116 12.48 5.56 15.46
C PHE A 116 13.65 5.68 14.48
N SER A 117 14.90 5.51 14.98
CA SER A 117 16.11 5.68 14.16
C SER A 117 16.20 4.63 13.06
N LYS A 118 15.87 3.38 13.37
CA LYS A 118 15.88 2.26 12.41
C LYS A 118 14.81 2.44 11.33
N ARG A 119 13.60 2.84 11.71
CA ARG A 119 12.56 3.17 10.73
C ARG A 119 12.98 4.34 9.83
N ALA A 120 13.53 5.41 10.40
CA ALA A 120 14.00 6.56 9.62
C ALA A 120 15.14 6.19 8.66
N ALA A 121 16.05 5.32 9.07
CA ALA A 121 17.13 4.81 8.21
C ALA A 121 16.59 3.97 7.05
N ALA A 122 15.61 3.10 7.31
CA ALA A 122 14.95 2.32 6.27
C ALA A 122 14.22 3.21 5.26
N GLU A 123 13.45 4.20 5.74
CA GLU A 123 12.73 5.17 4.91
C GLU A 123 13.69 6.04 4.06
N ALA A 124 14.92 6.27 4.56
CA ALA A 124 15.99 6.96 3.83
C ALA A 124 16.76 6.04 2.85
N GLY A 125 16.37 4.78 2.70
CA GLY A 125 17.02 3.82 1.81
C GLY A 125 18.33 3.23 2.34
N GLN A 126 18.64 3.41 3.61
CA GLN A 126 19.85 2.87 4.23
C GLN A 126 19.61 1.41 4.67
N VAL A 127 20.20 0.45 3.96
CA VAL A 127 19.99 -1.00 4.20
C VAL A 127 18.52 -1.30 4.55
N PRO A 128 17.57 -0.98 3.63
CA PRO A 128 16.17 -0.78 4.00
C PRO A 128 15.52 -2.01 4.60
N GLN A 129 15.80 -3.22 4.10
CA GLN A 129 15.21 -4.46 4.62
C GLN A 129 15.64 -4.73 6.07
N GLN A 130 16.93 -4.60 6.36
CA GLN A 130 17.46 -4.85 7.69
C GLN A 130 16.96 -3.80 8.69
N ASN A 131 17.04 -2.52 8.33
CA ASN A 131 16.59 -1.46 9.23
C ASN A 131 15.08 -1.50 9.45
N ALA A 132 14.27 -1.92 8.46
CA ALA A 132 12.85 -2.12 8.64
C ALA A 132 12.56 -3.30 9.60
N ALA A 133 13.28 -4.41 9.45
CA ALA A 133 13.17 -5.55 10.36
C ALA A 133 13.56 -5.17 11.80
N ASP A 134 14.69 -4.46 11.96
CA ASP A 134 15.14 -3.96 13.26
C ASP A 134 14.11 -3.02 13.89
N ALA A 135 13.56 -2.06 13.09
CA ALA A 135 12.52 -1.16 13.55
C ALA A 135 11.29 -1.92 14.07
N GLY A 136 10.85 -2.94 13.32
CA GLY A 136 9.76 -3.81 13.71
C GLY A 136 10.00 -4.54 15.03
N GLN A 137 11.19 -5.10 15.21
CA GLN A 137 11.58 -5.79 16.45
C GLN A 137 11.62 -4.83 17.65
N TYR A 138 12.26 -3.66 17.49
CA TYR A 138 12.30 -2.65 18.56
C TYR A 138 10.90 -2.11 18.88
N GLY A 139 10.03 -1.94 17.88
CA GLY A 139 8.64 -1.54 18.08
C GLY A 139 7.87 -2.56 18.92
N GLN A 140 7.91 -3.84 18.56
CA GLN A 140 7.21 -4.90 19.31
C GLN A 140 7.74 -5.05 20.74
N ARG A 141 9.07 -5.03 20.93
CA ARG A 141 9.67 -5.06 22.27
C ARG A 141 9.26 -3.83 23.09
N GLY A 142 9.23 -2.67 22.43
CA GLY A 142 8.82 -1.42 23.06
C GLY A 142 7.38 -1.45 23.56
N LEU A 143 6.45 -2.01 22.80
CA LEU A 143 5.06 -2.20 23.22
C LEU A 143 4.97 -3.11 24.45
N GLN A 144 5.75 -4.20 24.49
CA GLN A 144 5.80 -5.10 25.64
C GLN A 144 6.38 -4.42 26.88
N ALA A 145 7.47 -3.69 26.73
CA ALA A 145 8.09 -2.93 27.83
C ALA A 145 7.15 -1.83 28.34
N LEU A 146 6.49 -1.10 27.43
CA LEU A 146 5.56 -0.02 27.78
C LEU A 146 4.36 -0.53 28.61
N ALA A 147 3.88 -1.74 28.33
CA ALA A 147 2.77 -2.36 29.06
C ALA A 147 3.07 -2.60 30.55
N THR A 148 4.35 -2.77 30.90
CA THR A 148 4.82 -3.03 32.27
C THR A 148 5.51 -1.83 32.92
N THR A 149 5.66 -0.71 32.16
CA THR A 149 6.33 0.49 32.66
C THR A 149 5.51 1.16 33.75
N SER A 150 6.14 1.38 34.89
CA SER A 150 5.55 2.11 36.02
C SER A 150 5.68 3.62 35.78
N LYS A 151 4.72 4.37 36.34
CA LYS A 151 4.76 5.82 36.32
C LYS A 151 5.96 6.33 37.12
N PRO A 152 6.83 7.17 36.54
CA PRO A 152 7.93 7.79 37.28
C PRO A 152 7.44 8.63 38.46
N GLU A 153 8.23 8.64 39.53
CA GLU A 153 7.95 9.46 40.68
C GLU A 153 7.88 10.94 40.29
N GLY A 154 6.91 11.66 40.80
CA GLY A 154 6.70 13.09 40.50
C GLY A 154 5.97 13.37 39.18
N MET A 155 5.72 12.39 38.33
CA MET A 155 4.94 12.57 37.11
C MET A 155 3.43 12.50 37.43
N SER A 156 2.63 13.40 36.85
CA SER A 156 1.17 13.30 36.95
C SER A 156 0.62 12.12 36.13
N ASP A 157 -0.58 11.60 36.51
CA ASP A 157 -1.23 10.53 35.72
C ASP A 157 -1.50 10.97 34.29
N ALA A 158 -1.92 12.23 34.10
CA ALA A 158 -2.19 12.80 32.78
C ALA A 158 -0.94 12.87 31.90
N ASP A 159 0.20 13.29 32.47
CA ASP A 159 1.46 13.34 31.72
C ASP A 159 1.97 11.94 31.39
N PHE A 160 1.79 10.99 32.30
CA PHE A 160 2.17 9.60 32.07
C PHE A 160 1.32 8.95 30.97
N GLU A 161 -0.01 9.16 30.96
CA GLU A 161 -0.87 8.67 29.88
C GLU A 161 -0.51 9.32 28.53
N LYS A 162 -0.25 10.62 28.52
CA LYS A 162 0.22 11.32 27.32
C LYS A 162 1.55 10.76 26.83
N PHE A 163 2.51 10.54 27.71
CA PHE A 163 3.78 9.89 27.40
C PHE A 163 3.55 8.51 26.80
N LYS A 164 2.74 7.66 27.42
CA LYS A 164 2.42 6.32 26.91
C LYS A 164 1.82 6.39 25.48
N THR A 165 0.89 7.30 25.25
CA THR A 165 0.27 7.47 23.94
C THR A 165 1.31 7.85 22.88
N GLN A 166 2.17 8.84 23.14
CA GLN A 166 3.19 9.28 22.19
C GLN A 166 4.23 8.20 21.89
N VAL A 167 4.61 7.44 22.91
CA VAL A 167 5.57 6.33 22.75
C VAL A 167 4.93 5.16 22.02
N ALA A 168 3.66 4.84 22.32
CA ALA A 168 2.91 3.79 21.62
C ALA A 168 2.79 4.07 20.12
N ILE A 169 2.51 5.30 19.72
CA ILE A 169 2.50 5.72 18.29
C ILE A 169 3.81 5.34 17.59
N ILE A 170 4.94 5.60 18.24
CA ILE A 170 6.26 5.31 17.67
C ILE A 170 6.48 3.80 17.55
N PHE A 171 6.13 3.05 18.58
CA PHE A 171 6.31 1.60 18.61
C PHE A 171 5.38 0.88 17.63
N ASP A 172 4.08 1.22 17.65
CA ASP A 172 3.10 0.66 16.73
C ASP A 172 3.44 1.01 15.28
N GLY A 173 3.79 2.28 15.01
CA GLY A 173 4.22 2.70 13.69
C GLY A 173 5.48 1.97 13.19
N ALA A 174 6.47 1.72 14.07
CA ALA A 174 7.68 0.98 13.72
C ALA A 174 7.39 -0.52 13.53
N ALA A 175 6.59 -1.14 14.41
CA ALA A 175 6.18 -2.53 14.31
C ALA A 175 5.40 -2.80 13.02
N GLY A 176 4.44 -1.92 12.71
CA GLY A 176 3.63 -2.04 11.50
C GLY A 176 4.42 -1.78 10.21
N PHE A 177 5.35 -0.81 10.23
CA PHE A 177 6.25 -0.57 9.09
C PHE A 177 7.14 -1.78 8.81
N GLY A 178 7.75 -2.38 9.84
CA GLY A 178 8.56 -3.60 9.70
C GLY A 178 7.75 -4.78 9.14
N ALA A 179 6.51 -4.96 9.62
CA ALA A 179 5.58 -5.98 9.14
C ALA A 179 5.21 -5.74 7.66
N LEU A 180 4.93 -4.50 7.25
CA LEU A 180 4.65 -4.15 5.86
C LEU A 180 5.82 -4.49 4.93
N GLN A 181 7.06 -4.13 5.33
CA GLN A 181 8.25 -4.40 4.51
C GLN A 181 8.54 -5.90 4.37
N SER A 182 8.14 -6.72 5.33
CA SER A 182 8.18 -8.18 5.26
C SER A 182 6.95 -8.81 4.60
N LYS A 183 5.98 -8.00 4.13
CA LYS A 183 4.70 -8.42 3.55
C LYS A 183 3.79 -9.19 4.51
N ASP A 184 4.00 -9.04 5.80
CA ASP A 184 3.06 -9.51 6.83
C ASP A 184 1.93 -8.49 6.98
N PHE A 185 1.01 -8.51 6.00
CA PHE A 185 -0.06 -7.51 5.90
C PHE A 185 -1.00 -7.53 7.10
N ALA A 186 -1.22 -8.69 7.71
CA ALA A 186 -2.09 -8.80 8.87
C ALA A 186 -1.53 -8.04 10.08
N ASN A 187 -0.26 -8.27 10.41
CA ASN A 187 0.41 -7.53 11.49
C ASN A 187 0.65 -6.06 11.11
N ALA A 188 0.94 -5.76 9.83
CA ALA A 188 1.06 -4.38 9.37
C ALA A 188 -0.23 -3.60 9.59
N GLN A 189 -1.38 -4.15 9.19
CA GLN A 189 -2.70 -3.55 9.43
C GLN A 189 -2.97 -3.36 10.92
N LYS A 190 -2.71 -4.38 11.74
CA LYS A 190 -2.93 -4.33 13.20
C LYS A 190 -2.17 -3.19 13.86
N TYR A 191 -0.87 -3.13 13.66
CA TYR A 191 -0.03 -2.15 14.33
C TYR A 191 -0.18 -0.74 13.75
N LEU A 192 -0.23 -0.59 12.42
CA LEU A 192 -0.42 0.72 11.81
C LEU A 192 -1.81 1.31 12.13
N GLN A 193 -2.86 0.48 12.20
CA GLN A 193 -4.17 0.93 12.63
C GLN A 193 -4.12 1.45 14.07
N ALA A 194 -3.45 0.74 14.99
CA ALA A 194 -3.28 1.19 16.37
C ALA A 194 -2.56 2.55 16.45
N ALA A 195 -1.47 2.74 15.68
CA ALA A 195 -0.78 4.03 15.61
C ALA A 195 -1.69 5.14 15.07
N VAL A 196 -2.43 4.86 13.99
CA VAL A 196 -3.35 5.83 13.36
C VAL A 196 -4.50 6.20 14.30
N ASP A 197 -5.07 5.24 15.01
CA ASP A 197 -6.15 5.48 15.98
C ASP A 197 -5.68 6.41 17.13
N LEU A 198 -4.45 6.23 17.60
CA LEU A 198 -3.85 7.11 18.60
C LEU A 198 -3.59 8.53 18.05
N HIS A 199 -3.10 8.65 16.82
CA HIS A 199 -2.97 9.95 16.16
C HIS A 199 -4.32 10.66 16.06
N ILE A 200 -5.36 9.97 15.60
CA ILE A 200 -6.71 10.53 15.44
C ILE A 200 -7.29 10.97 16.77
N LYS A 201 -7.06 10.21 17.83
CA LYS A 201 -7.51 10.55 19.19
C LYS A 201 -6.83 11.82 19.72
N GLU A 202 -5.53 12.00 19.42
CA GLU A 202 -4.78 13.19 19.85
C GLU A 202 -5.13 14.41 18.99
N ASN A 203 -5.07 14.26 17.67
CA ASN A 203 -5.38 15.31 16.69
C ASN A 203 -5.82 14.66 15.36
N PRO A 204 -7.13 14.67 15.02
CA PRO A 204 -7.62 14.06 13.79
C PRO A 204 -6.94 14.54 12.50
N ASN A 205 -6.42 15.76 12.48
CA ASN A 205 -5.77 16.37 11.31
C ASN A 205 -4.26 16.54 11.46
N ASP A 206 -3.63 15.76 12.33
CA ASP A 206 -2.18 15.79 12.48
C ASP A 206 -1.49 15.35 11.18
N PRO A 207 -0.72 16.23 10.49
CA PRO A 207 0.03 15.83 9.31
C PRO A 207 1.11 14.78 9.60
N ALA A 208 1.54 14.64 10.86
CA ALA A 208 2.46 13.61 11.29
C ALA A 208 1.90 12.20 11.11
N ALA A 209 0.58 12.03 11.23
CA ALA A 209 -0.11 10.76 11.02
C ALA A 209 0.07 10.20 9.60
N LEU A 210 0.41 11.04 8.61
CA LEU A 210 0.67 10.59 7.24
C LEU A 210 1.74 9.48 7.18
N ARG A 211 2.72 9.53 8.09
CA ARG A 211 3.80 8.54 8.18
C ARG A 211 3.28 7.13 8.47
N ASP A 212 2.12 7.01 9.11
CA ASP A 212 1.49 5.73 9.46
C ASP A 212 0.25 5.45 8.59
N ILE A 213 -0.52 6.47 8.20
CA ILE A 213 -1.70 6.33 7.32
C ILE A 213 -1.31 5.82 5.93
N TYR A 214 -0.23 6.31 5.33
CA TYR A 214 0.18 5.86 4.00
C TYR A 214 0.61 4.38 4.00
N PRO A 215 1.50 3.92 4.90
CA PRO A 215 1.79 2.49 5.03
C PRO A 215 0.57 1.64 5.39
N LEU A 216 -0.39 2.16 6.19
CA LEU A 216 -1.64 1.46 6.50
C LEU A 216 -2.46 1.23 5.23
N ALA A 217 -2.59 2.26 4.39
CA ALA A 217 -3.26 2.12 3.09
C ALA A 217 -2.61 1.01 2.24
N LEU A 218 -1.27 0.98 2.17
CA LEU A 218 -0.54 -0.05 1.44
C LEU A 218 -0.78 -1.44 2.02
N ALA A 219 -0.79 -1.59 3.35
CA ALA A 219 -1.04 -2.86 4.01
C ALA A 219 -2.40 -3.46 3.67
N TYR A 220 -3.42 -2.62 3.43
CA TYR A 220 -4.73 -3.06 2.96
C TYR A 220 -4.78 -3.30 1.45
N LEU A 221 -4.14 -2.43 0.64
CA LEU A 221 -4.23 -2.46 -0.82
C LEU A 221 -3.31 -3.50 -1.48
N GLU A 222 -2.27 -3.95 -0.79
CA GLU A 222 -1.34 -4.96 -1.29
C GLU A 222 -1.61 -6.36 -0.73
N ALA A 223 -2.54 -6.49 0.22
CA ALA A 223 -3.03 -7.77 0.68
C ALA A 223 -3.75 -8.53 -0.45
N ASN A 224 -3.77 -9.86 -0.35
CA ASN A 224 -4.50 -10.70 -1.30
C ASN A 224 -5.49 -11.60 -0.53
N PRO A 225 -6.81 -11.42 -0.71
CA PRO A 225 -7.47 -10.42 -1.58
C PRO A 225 -7.27 -8.98 -1.09
N ILE A 226 -7.40 -8.01 -2.01
CA ILE A 226 -7.37 -6.59 -1.68
C ILE A 226 -8.50 -6.27 -0.69
N ASN A 227 -8.16 -5.56 0.39
CA ASN A 227 -9.17 -5.02 1.29
C ASN A 227 -9.52 -3.57 0.90
N PRO A 228 -10.77 -3.28 0.50
CA PRO A 228 -11.17 -1.96 0.02
C PRO A 228 -11.07 -0.84 1.07
N THR A 229 -10.96 -1.17 2.37
CA THR A 229 -10.67 -0.17 3.43
C THR A 229 -9.40 0.63 3.13
N GLY A 230 -8.43 0.02 2.43
CA GLY A 230 -7.23 0.71 1.97
C GLY A 230 -7.49 1.87 1.01
N LEU A 231 -8.63 1.86 0.30
CA LEU A 231 -9.05 2.98 -0.56
C LEU A 231 -9.41 4.22 0.25
N TRP A 232 -10.01 4.03 1.43
CA TRP A 232 -10.21 5.13 2.36
C TRP A 232 -8.88 5.71 2.85
N TRP A 233 -8.00 4.85 3.33
CA TRP A 233 -6.74 5.29 3.93
C TRP A 233 -5.82 5.96 2.91
N ILE A 234 -5.81 5.50 1.64
CA ILE A 234 -5.04 6.20 0.60
C ILE A 234 -5.66 7.55 0.21
N ALA A 235 -7.00 7.67 0.23
CA ALA A 235 -7.66 8.95 0.04
C ALA A 235 -7.38 9.89 1.22
N ARG A 236 -7.34 9.38 2.46
CA ARG A 236 -6.96 10.14 3.65
C ARG A 236 -5.50 10.61 3.59
N ALA A 237 -4.59 9.74 3.18
CA ALA A 237 -3.18 10.11 2.95
C ALA A 237 -3.06 11.21 1.89
N ALA A 238 -3.81 11.10 0.79
CA ALA A 238 -3.85 12.13 -0.26
C ALA A 238 -4.40 13.46 0.25
N ALA A 239 -5.45 13.44 1.08
CA ALA A 239 -6.03 14.63 1.68
C ALA A 239 -5.08 15.36 2.65
N LEU A 240 -4.26 14.61 3.41
CA LEU A 240 -3.26 15.17 4.32
C LEU A 240 -1.97 15.64 3.63
N SER A 241 -1.74 15.25 2.38
CA SER A 241 -0.53 15.52 1.60
C SER A 241 -0.85 16.26 0.30
N SER A 242 -1.62 17.33 0.38
CA SER A 242 -2.08 18.12 -0.78
C SER A 242 -0.95 18.65 -1.68
N ASP A 243 0.25 18.77 -1.15
CA ASP A 243 1.49 19.15 -1.84
C ASP A 243 2.22 17.97 -2.52
N ASN A 244 1.75 16.74 -2.33
CA ASN A 244 2.32 15.54 -2.95
C ASN A 244 1.35 14.89 -3.96
N PRO A 245 1.38 15.32 -5.24
CA PRO A 245 0.45 14.80 -6.25
C PRO A 245 0.65 13.31 -6.56
N GLN A 246 1.77 12.71 -6.16
CA GLN A 246 2.03 11.29 -6.42
C GLN A 246 1.11 10.40 -5.56
N ILE A 247 0.83 10.78 -4.33
CA ILE A 247 -0.09 10.03 -3.46
C ILE A 247 -1.50 10.10 -4.03
N VAL A 248 -1.95 11.27 -4.51
CA VAL A 248 -3.26 11.45 -5.15
C VAL A 248 -3.38 10.56 -6.38
N LYS A 249 -2.39 10.61 -7.29
CA LYS A 249 -2.36 9.78 -8.52
C LYS A 249 -2.37 8.28 -8.21
N TYR A 250 -1.58 7.86 -7.24
CA TYR A 250 -1.53 6.46 -6.82
C TYR A 250 -2.87 6.01 -6.23
N GLY A 251 -3.50 6.83 -5.38
CA GLY A 251 -4.81 6.55 -4.81
C GLY A 251 -5.89 6.41 -5.90
N GLN A 252 -5.95 7.35 -6.83
CA GLN A 252 -6.86 7.30 -7.97
C GLN A 252 -6.63 6.05 -8.84
N PHE A 253 -5.37 5.70 -9.11
CA PHE A 253 -5.03 4.48 -9.85
C PHE A 253 -5.55 3.21 -9.14
N LYS A 254 -5.30 3.09 -7.83
CA LYS A 254 -5.77 1.93 -7.04
C LYS A 254 -7.29 1.88 -6.96
N TYR A 255 -7.95 3.03 -6.80
CA TYR A 255 -9.41 3.15 -6.82
C TYR A 255 -9.97 2.68 -8.17
N THR A 256 -9.47 3.24 -9.29
CA THR A 256 -9.91 2.88 -10.63
C THR A 256 -9.70 1.39 -10.92
N LYS A 257 -8.55 0.84 -10.51
CA LYS A 257 -8.27 -0.60 -10.68
C LYS A 257 -9.25 -1.49 -9.90
N TYR A 258 -9.67 -1.06 -8.72
CA TYR A 258 -10.61 -1.83 -7.90
C TYR A 258 -12.06 -1.66 -8.35
N HIS A 259 -12.47 -0.42 -8.63
CA HIS A 259 -13.85 -0.04 -8.95
C HIS A 259 -14.19 -0.23 -10.45
N GLY A 260 -13.18 -0.21 -11.32
CA GLY A 260 -13.36 -0.30 -12.79
C GLY A 260 -13.53 1.05 -13.49
N SER A 261 -13.75 2.15 -12.75
CA SER A 261 -13.78 3.51 -13.28
C SER A 261 -13.20 4.51 -12.27
N PRO A 262 -12.78 5.72 -12.71
CA PRO A 262 -12.37 6.79 -11.80
C PRO A 262 -13.56 7.48 -11.10
N ASP A 263 -14.81 7.16 -11.48
CA ASP A 263 -16.01 7.79 -10.96
C ASP A 263 -16.16 7.55 -9.46
N GLY A 264 -16.40 8.62 -8.69
CA GLY A 264 -16.47 8.56 -7.23
C GLY A 264 -15.14 8.80 -6.48
N TRP A 265 -14.00 8.83 -7.16
CA TRP A 265 -12.71 9.12 -6.50
C TRP A 265 -12.68 10.50 -5.85
N ASP A 266 -13.11 11.56 -6.55
CA ASP A 266 -13.11 12.91 -6.01
C ASP A 266 -14.07 13.05 -4.81
N GLN A 267 -15.19 12.33 -4.84
CA GLN A 267 -16.12 12.28 -3.71
C GLN A 267 -15.48 11.56 -2.51
N LEU A 268 -14.80 10.45 -2.72
CA LEU A 268 -14.07 9.74 -1.68
C LEU A 268 -12.97 10.61 -1.07
N LEU A 269 -12.21 11.33 -1.91
CA LEU A 269 -11.17 12.24 -1.47
C LEU A 269 -11.73 13.38 -0.59
N ALA A 270 -12.86 13.96 -1.01
CA ALA A 270 -13.56 14.99 -0.24
C ALA A 270 -14.08 14.46 1.10
N GLN A 271 -14.64 13.26 1.13
CA GLN A 271 -15.06 12.59 2.38
C GLN A 271 -13.88 12.33 3.32
N ALA A 272 -12.78 11.82 2.79
CA ALA A 272 -11.58 11.53 3.56
C ALA A 272 -10.86 12.80 4.03
N HIS A 273 -11.05 13.95 3.36
CA HIS A 273 -10.59 15.24 3.84
C HIS A 273 -11.38 15.69 5.09
N GLY A 274 -12.70 15.51 5.07
CA GLY A 274 -13.59 15.94 6.16
C GLY A 274 -13.62 14.99 7.37
N ASN A 275 -13.22 13.73 7.20
CA ASN A 275 -13.30 12.70 8.24
C ASN A 275 -11.97 11.98 8.43
N ALA A 276 -11.54 11.82 9.67
CA ALA A 276 -10.27 11.18 9.98
C ALA A 276 -10.32 9.64 9.85
N SER A 277 -11.49 9.03 10.05
CA SER A 277 -11.72 7.58 9.98
C SER A 277 -12.79 7.24 8.95
N PRO A 278 -12.76 6.02 8.39
CA PRO A 278 -13.81 5.56 7.49
C PRO A 278 -15.17 5.50 8.21
N PRO A 279 -16.27 5.85 7.53
CA PRO A 279 -17.61 5.59 8.06
C PRO A 279 -17.80 4.10 8.39
N ALA A 280 -18.65 3.79 9.37
CA ALA A 280 -18.90 2.39 9.79
C ALA A 280 -19.41 1.49 8.63
N ASN A 281 -20.09 2.07 7.67
CA ASN A 281 -20.62 1.40 6.47
C ASN A 281 -19.81 1.70 5.22
N PHE A 282 -18.54 2.07 5.36
CA PHE A 282 -17.68 2.37 4.21
C PHE A 282 -17.54 1.15 3.31
N ALA A 283 -17.89 1.33 2.05
CA ALA A 283 -17.72 0.33 1.01
C ALA A 283 -17.46 1.01 -0.34
N VAL A 284 -16.62 0.42 -1.13
CA VAL A 284 -16.44 0.72 -2.55
C VAL A 284 -16.82 -0.54 -3.31
N ALA A 285 -17.74 -0.45 -4.25
CA ALA A 285 -18.10 -1.58 -5.10
C ALA A 285 -16.92 -1.97 -5.99
N PRO A 286 -16.58 -3.25 -6.11
CA PRO A 286 -15.54 -3.70 -7.05
C PRO A 286 -16.01 -3.49 -8.49
N ALA A 287 -15.07 -3.53 -9.44
CA ALA A 287 -15.39 -3.62 -10.85
C ALA A 287 -16.32 -4.81 -11.12
N PRO A 288 -17.35 -4.66 -11.97
CA PRO A 288 -18.18 -5.78 -12.34
C PRO A 288 -17.34 -6.96 -12.85
N SER A 289 -17.64 -8.15 -12.41
CA SER A 289 -17.03 -9.37 -12.93
C SER A 289 -17.28 -9.52 -14.44
N PRO A 290 -16.46 -10.29 -15.17
CA PRO A 290 -16.72 -10.54 -16.59
C PRO A 290 -18.14 -11.05 -16.88
N ALA A 291 -18.69 -11.88 -16.00
CA ALA A 291 -20.08 -12.37 -16.15
C ALA A 291 -21.12 -11.26 -15.94
N GLU A 292 -20.89 -10.38 -14.96
CA GLU A 292 -21.76 -9.20 -14.74
C GLU A 292 -21.65 -8.21 -15.91
N GLN A 293 -20.46 -7.96 -16.44
CA GLN A 293 -20.26 -7.11 -17.63
C GLN A 293 -21.00 -7.68 -18.83
N ALA A 294 -20.88 -8.98 -19.08
CA ALA A 294 -21.62 -9.67 -20.14
C ALA A 294 -23.13 -9.55 -19.96
N LYS A 295 -23.62 -9.69 -18.72
CA LYS A 295 -25.04 -9.53 -18.42
C LYS A 295 -25.51 -8.08 -18.64
N MET A 296 -24.76 -7.10 -18.14
CA MET A 296 -25.08 -5.68 -18.33
C MET A 296 -25.13 -5.32 -19.81
N LEU A 297 -24.20 -5.82 -20.61
CA LEU A 297 -24.15 -5.62 -22.05
C LEU A 297 -25.38 -6.25 -22.74
N ALA A 298 -25.72 -7.47 -22.38
CA ALA A 298 -26.88 -8.18 -22.91
C ALA A 298 -28.24 -7.58 -22.49
N ASP A 299 -28.28 -6.85 -21.37
CA ASP A 299 -29.49 -6.16 -20.91
C ASP A 299 -29.64 -4.74 -21.50
N SER A 300 -28.53 -4.09 -21.83
CA SER A 300 -28.53 -2.69 -22.30
C SER A 300 -28.53 -2.52 -23.81
N LYS A 301 -28.12 -3.56 -24.56
CA LYS A 301 -27.94 -3.45 -26.02
C LYS A 301 -28.69 -4.52 -26.78
N ASP A 302 -29.26 -4.15 -27.93
CA ASP A 302 -29.89 -5.08 -28.86
C ASP A 302 -28.83 -6.06 -29.39
N PRO A 303 -28.96 -7.38 -29.16
CA PRO A 303 -28.01 -8.38 -29.65
C PRO A 303 -27.67 -8.31 -31.12
N LYS A 304 -28.59 -7.89 -31.97
CA LYS A 304 -28.37 -7.75 -33.41
C LYS A 304 -27.52 -6.54 -33.80
N LYS A 305 -27.29 -5.63 -32.86
CA LYS A 305 -26.47 -4.42 -33.05
C LYS A 305 -25.12 -4.48 -32.31
N MET A 306 -24.82 -5.60 -31.66
CA MET A 306 -23.54 -5.83 -31.03
C MET A 306 -22.43 -6.05 -32.07
N SER A 307 -21.21 -5.63 -31.72
CA SER A 307 -19.99 -5.95 -32.47
C SER A 307 -19.51 -7.39 -32.18
N PHE A 308 -18.54 -7.87 -32.93
CA PHE A 308 -17.89 -9.15 -32.65
C PHE A 308 -17.23 -9.17 -31.27
N ASP A 309 -16.56 -8.10 -30.85
CA ASP A 309 -15.98 -7.96 -29.50
C ASP A 309 -17.05 -8.08 -28.43
N GLU A 310 -18.20 -7.45 -28.61
CA GLU A 310 -19.31 -7.52 -27.68
C GLU A 310 -19.96 -8.92 -27.64
N TRP A 311 -20.09 -9.59 -28.78
CA TRP A 311 -20.53 -10.99 -28.83
C TRP A 311 -19.52 -11.90 -28.14
N GLN A 312 -18.20 -11.67 -28.33
CA GLN A 312 -17.16 -12.42 -27.62
C GLN A 312 -17.35 -12.31 -26.11
N VAL A 313 -17.51 -11.08 -25.57
CA VAL A 313 -17.73 -10.87 -24.13
C VAL A 313 -18.95 -11.63 -23.66
N VAL A 314 -20.09 -11.47 -24.34
CA VAL A 314 -21.35 -12.08 -23.89
C VAL A 314 -21.35 -13.60 -24.04
N LEU A 315 -20.89 -14.13 -25.17
CA LEU A 315 -20.94 -15.56 -25.47
C LEU A 315 -19.84 -16.37 -24.80
N SER A 316 -18.73 -15.73 -24.36
CA SER A 316 -17.64 -16.40 -23.64
C SER A 316 -17.77 -16.28 -22.12
N GLN A 317 -18.30 -15.14 -21.59
CA GLN A 317 -18.28 -14.79 -20.17
C GLN A 317 -19.66 -14.78 -19.50
N GLY A 318 -20.74 -14.69 -20.29
CA GLY A 318 -22.08 -14.38 -19.79
C GLY A 318 -22.79 -15.47 -19.00
N GLY A 319 -22.27 -16.68 -18.98
CA GLY A 319 -22.97 -17.84 -18.44
C GLY A 319 -24.17 -18.30 -19.33
N PRO A 320 -24.71 -19.52 -19.10
CA PRO A 320 -25.65 -20.15 -20.02
C PRO A 320 -26.90 -19.31 -20.33
N GLU A 321 -27.52 -18.72 -19.30
CA GLU A 321 -28.76 -17.94 -19.48
C GLU A 321 -28.55 -16.72 -20.37
N VAL A 322 -27.47 -15.97 -20.15
CA VAL A 322 -27.14 -14.76 -20.90
C VAL A 322 -26.71 -15.11 -22.32
N GLN A 323 -25.93 -16.17 -22.47
CA GLN A 323 -25.51 -16.72 -23.76
C GLN A 323 -26.70 -17.13 -24.59
N ASP A 324 -27.62 -17.92 -24.04
CA ASP A 324 -28.84 -18.39 -24.74
C ASP A 324 -29.77 -17.23 -25.13
N LYS A 325 -29.94 -16.25 -24.24
CA LYS A 325 -30.71 -15.02 -24.50
C LYS A 325 -30.20 -14.29 -25.73
N VAL A 326 -28.87 -14.12 -25.84
CA VAL A 326 -28.27 -13.38 -26.96
C VAL A 326 -28.19 -14.27 -28.19
N TRP A 327 -27.71 -15.52 -28.07
CA TRP A 327 -27.56 -16.42 -29.21
C TRP A 327 -28.87 -16.73 -29.93
N SER A 328 -29.95 -16.94 -29.21
CA SER A 328 -31.25 -17.19 -29.82
C SER A 328 -31.76 -16.05 -30.74
N GLN A 329 -31.31 -14.83 -30.51
CA GLN A 329 -31.68 -13.67 -31.29
C GLN A 329 -30.79 -13.42 -32.50
N ILE A 330 -29.54 -13.89 -32.47
CA ILE A 330 -28.55 -13.65 -33.54
C ILE A 330 -28.31 -14.88 -34.41
N LYS A 331 -28.61 -16.07 -33.95
CA LYS A 331 -28.46 -17.31 -34.74
C LYS A 331 -29.24 -17.20 -36.06
N GLY A 332 -28.57 -17.46 -37.16
CA GLY A 332 -29.12 -17.32 -38.51
C GLY A 332 -29.10 -15.90 -39.07
N LEU A 333 -28.64 -14.90 -38.31
CA LEU A 333 -28.49 -13.54 -38.81
C LEU A 333 -27.35 -13.51 -39.82
N GLU A 334 -27.61 -12.87 -40.96
CA GLU A 334 -26.63 -12.60 -42.00
C GLU A 334 -25.92 -11.28 -41.67
N VAL A 335 -24.60 -11.35 -41.50
CA VAL A 335 -23.79 -10.22 -41.02
C VAL A 335 -22.65 -9.93 -42.02
N PRO A 336 -22.56 -8.72 -42.55
CA PRO A 336 -21.39 -8.24 -43.24
C PRO A 336 -20.33 -7.78 -42.25
N PHE A 337 -19.09 -8.24 -42.38
CA PHE A 337 -17.99 -7.84 -41.52
C PHE A 337 -16.65 -7.84 -42.27
N ALA A 338 -15.69 -7.09 -41.70
CA ALA A 338 -14.31 -7.10 -42.10
C ALA A 338 -13.49 -7.88 -41.08
N ALA A 339 -12.53 -8.67 -41.52
CA ALA A 339 -11.69 -9.45 -40.63
C ALA A 339 -10.31 -9.70 -41.24
N LYS A 340 -9.33 -10.01 -40.39
CA LYS A 340 -7.99 -10.42 -40.83
C LYS A 340 -7.97 -11.93 -41.11
N VAL A 341 -7.41 -12.31 -42.23
CA VAL A 341 -7.31 -13.73 -42.61
C VAL A 341 -6.21 -14.40 -41.81
N ILE A 342 -6.53 -15.46 -41.13
CA ILE A 342 -5.60 -16.35 -40.43
C ILE A 342 -5.25 -17.52 -41.35
N THR A 343 -6.25 -18.23 -41.85
CA THR A 343 -6.10 -19.26 -42.87
C THR A 343 -7.22 -19.14 -43.91
N ALA A 344 -6.93 -19.57 -45.13
CA ALA A 344 -7.91 -19.60 -46.24
C ALA A 344 -7.72 -20.85 -47.05
N THR A 345 -8.81 -21.60 -47.26
CA THR A 345 -8.93 -22.68 -48.21
C THR A 345 -10.00 -22.32 -49.25
N LYS A 346 -10.19 -23.17 -50.25
CA LYS A 346 -11.20 -22.92 -51.29
C LYS A 346 -12.63 -22.84 -50.74
N ASP A 347 -12.91 -23.55 -49.64
CA ASP A 347 -14.25 -23.72 -49.08
C ASP A 347 -14.43 -23.10 -47.70
N LYS A 348 -13.33 -22.69 -47.03
CA LYS A 348 -13.32 -22.26 -45.62
C LYS A 348 -12.34 -21.13 -45.37
N LEU A 349 -12.76 -20.17 -44.56
CA LEU A 349 -11.91 -19.12 -44.03
C LEU A 349 -11.85 -19.25 -42.49
N GLU A 350 -10.67 -19.04 -41.91
CA GLU A 350 -10.47 -18.80 -40.50
C GLU A 350 -9.97 -17.36 -40.35
N LEU A 351 -10.73 -16.58 -39.60
CA LEU A 351 -10.62 -15.13 -39.53
C LEU A 351 -10.46 -14.66 -38.09
N ALA A 352 -9.77 -13.56 -37.91
CA ALA A 352 -9.77 -12.76 -36.69
C ALA A 352 -10.66 -11.54 -36.91
N ALA A 353 -11.76 -11.44 -36.15
CA ALA A 353 -12.75 -10.39 -36.27
C ALA A 353 -12.77 -9.46 -35.05
N THR A 354 -12.38 -9.95 -33.87
CA THR A 354 -12.23 -9.12 -32.66
C THR A 354 -10.88 -8.42 -32.62
N ALA A 355 -10.81 -7.24 -32.00
CA ALA A 355 -9.58 -6.45 -31.94
C ALA A 355 -8.42 -7.25 -31.26
N ASP A 356 -8.75 -7.96 -30.18
CA ASP A 356 -7.78 -8.72 -29.39
C ASP A 356 -7.20 -9.91 -30.19
N ASP A 357 -8.03 -10.61 -30.96
CA ASP A 357 -7.61 -11.75 -31.76
C ASP A 357 -6.90 -11.33 -33.06
N ILE A 358 -7.23 -10.16 -33.61
CA ILE A 358 -6.46 -9.53 -34.70
C ILE A 358 -5.01 -9.26 -34.28
N ASP A 359 -4.81 -8.69 -33.09
CA ASP A 359 -3.49 -8.38 -32.55
C ASP A 359 -2.67 -9.66 -32.27
N LYS A 360 -3.33 -10.69 -31.75
CA LYS A 360 -2.72 -11.99 -31.44
C LYS A 360 -2.57 -12.90 -32.66
N SER A 361 -3.18 -12.55 -33.78
CA SER A 361 -3.28 -13.40 -34.98
C SER A 361 -3.89 -14.78 -34.68
N LEU A 362 -4.95 -14.80 -33.90
CA LEU A 362 -5.74 -15.98 -33.56
C LEU A 362 -7.08 -15.93 -34.29
N ALA A 363 -7.58 -17.09 -34.73
CA ALA A 363 -8.90 -17.16 -35.32
C ALA A 363 -9.99 -17.19 -34.25
N ASP A 364 -10.98 -16.31 -34.37
CA ASP A 364 -12.20 -16.26 -33.54
C ASP A 364 -13.48 -16.46 -34.38
N VAL A 365 -13.36 -16.49 -35.71
CA VAL A 365 -14.44 -16.74 -36.67
C VAL A 365 -14.02 -17.78 -37.70
N THR A 366 -14.88 -18.76 -37.91
CA THR A 366 -14.78 -19.71 -39.01
C THR A 366 -15.95 -19.52 -40.00
N VAL A 367 -15.66 -19.36 -41.26
CA VAL A 367 -16.69 -19.19 -42.33
C VAL A 367 -16.60 -20.30 -43.34
N THR A 368 -17.71 -21.02 -43.55
CA THR A 368 -17.88 -21.93 -44.69
C THR A 368 -18.44 -21.14 -45.87
N MET A 369 -17.75 -21.17 -46.99
CA MET A 369 -18.12 -20.41 -48.20
C MET A 369 -19.22 -21.12 -48.98
N VAL A 370 -20.17 -20.35 -49.52
CA VAL A 370 -21.27 -20.85 -50.35
C VAL A 370 -20.77 -21.45 -51.67
N ALA A 371 -19.74 -20.90 -52.24
CA ALA A 371 -19.09 -21.39 -53.42
C ALA A 371 -17.57 -21.46 -53.26
N PRO A 372 -16.91 -22.53 -53.74
CA PRO A 372 -15.47 -22.64 -53.64
C PRO A 372 -14.75 -21.52 -54.44
N CYS A 373 -13.73 -20.95 -53.79
CA CYS A 373 -12.86 -19.99 -54.47
C CYS A 373 -11.90 -20.72 -55.41
N VAL A 374 -12.17 -20.67 -56.72
CA VAL A 374 -11.39 -21.35 -57.77
C VAL A 374 -10.88 -20.33 -58.82
N ALA A 375 -9.55 -20.34 -59.02
CA ALA A 375 -8.92 -19.53 -60.04
C ALA A 375 -9.44 -19.90 -61.45
N PRO A 376 -9.55 -18.97 -62.41
CA PRO A 376 -9.17 -17.54 -62.31
C PRO A 376 -10.25 -16.61 -61.77
N LYS A 377 -11.46 -17.13 -61.44
CA LYS A 377 -12.62 -16.30 -61.05
C LYS A 377 -12.53 -15.80 -59.60
N CYS A 378 -11.78 -16.47 -58.77
CA CYS A 378 -11.57 -16.08 -57.38
C CYS A 378 -10.08 -16.24 -57.00
N LYS A 379 -9.53 -15.28 -56.25
CA LYS A 379 -8.18 -15.38 -55.69
C LYS A 379 -8.28 -15.52 -54.19
N LEU A 380 -7.77 -16.64 -53.68
CA LEU A 380 -7.72 -16.88 -52.23
C LEU A 380 -6.92 -15.77 -51.51
N PRO A 381 -7.48 -15.18 -50.45
CA PRO A 381 -6.70 -14.25 -49.64
C PRO A 381 -5.58 -14.98 -48.90
N LYS A 382 -4.51 -14.26 -48.60
CA LYS A 382 -3.35 -14.79 -47.87
C LYS A 382 -3.48 -14.52 -46.39
N PRO A 383 -2.84 -15.31 -45.50
CA PRO A 383 -2.72 -14.97 -44.12
C PRO A 383 -2.19 -13.56 -43.93
N GLY A 384 -2.86 -12.79 -43.07
CA GLY A 384 -2.57 -11.38 -42.81
C GLY A 384 -3.34 -10.38 -43.66
N ASP A 385 -3.96 -10.81 -44.77
CA ASP A 385 -4.78 -9.94 -45.61
C ASP A 385 -6.07 -9.55 -44.87
N GLU A 386 -6.57 -8.33 -45.09
CA GLU A 386 -7.91 -7.92 -44.68
C GLU A 386 -8.91 -8.36 -45.75
N THR A 387 -10.00 -8.99 -45.32
CA THR A 387 -11.09 -9.40 -46.18
C THR A 387 -12.41 -8.88 -45.66
N GLN A 388 -13.39 -8.69 -46.54
CA GLN A 388 -14.77 -8.39 -46.20
C GLN A 388 -15.65 -9.55 -46.69
N VAL A 389 -16.43 -10.07 -45.79
CA VAL A 389 -17.36 -11.19 -46.05
C VAL A 389 -18.73 -10.89 -45.47
N VAL A 390 -19.75 -11.47 -46.08
CA VAL A 390 -21.07 -11.60 -45.47
C VAL A 390 -21.35 -13.08 -45.24
N ALA A 391 -21.82 -13.44 -44.05
CA ALA A 391 -22.09 -14.83 -43.71
C ALA A 391 -23.15 -14.95 -42.63
N LYS A 392 -23.75 -16.13 -42.43
CA LYS A 392 -24.81 -16.40 -41.46
C LYS A 392 -24.22 -17.05 -40.19
N LEU A 393 -24.57 -16.52 -39.02
CA LEU A 393 -24.21 -17.10 -37.73
C LEU A 393 -24.88 -18.48 -37.57
N SER A 394 -24.09 -19.53 -37.44
CA SER A 394 -24.60 -20.93 -37.37
C SER A 394 -24.36 -21.62 -36.03
N ALA A 395 -23.19 -21.43 -35.41
CA ALA A 395 -22.82 -21.98 -34.11
C ALA A 395 -21.77 -21.11 -33.42
N TYR A 396 -21.53 -21.36 -32.14
CA TYR A 396 -20.39 -20.79 -31.40
C TYR A 396 -19.87 -21.80 -30.38
N THR A 397 -18.62 -21.59 -29.94
CA THR A 397 -18.06 -22.19 -28.73
C THR A 397 -17.63 -21.07 -27.79
N ALA A 398 -17.80 -21.28 -26.48
CA ALA A 398 -17.49 -20.25 -25.48
C ALA A 398 -16.00 -20.27 -25.09
N ASN A 399 -15.38 -21.47 -25.05
CA ASN A 399 -14.00 -21.61 -24.64
C ASN A 399 -13.33 -22.82 -25.34
N PRO A 400 -12.33 -22.64 -26.23
CA PRO A 400 -11.94 -21.34 -26.77
C PRO A 400 -13.10 -20.68 -27.53
N PHE A 401 -13.13 -19.33 -27.50
CA PHE A 401 -14.17 -18.60 -28.22
C PHE A 401 -14.02 -18.78 -29.72
N MET A 402 -15.12 -19.11 -30.40
CA MET A 402 -15.16 -19.27 -31.84
C MET A 402 -16.59 -19.09 -32.33
N ILE A 403 -16.82 -18.22 -33.27
CA ILE A 403 -18.07 -18.14 -34.04
C ILE A 403 -17.93 -18.96 -35.31
N THR A 404 -18.88 -19.86 -35.56
CA THR A 404 -19.00 -20.58 -36.83
C THR A 404 -20.08 -19.96 -37.70
N MET A 405 -19.74 -19.68 -38.92
CA MET A 405 -20.66 -19.07 -39.91
C MET A 405 -20.77 -19.93 -41.17
N SER A 406 -21.96 -19.90 -41.76
CA SER A 406 -22.25 -20.55 -43.04
C SER A 406 -22.59 -19.54 -44.13
N ASP A 407 -22.73 -20.02 -45.32
CA ASP A 407 -23.15 -19.25 -46.52
C ASP A 407 -22.29 -18.03 -46.81
N GLY A 408 -20.95 -18.14 -46.53
CA GLY A 408 -20.00 -17.05 -46.69
C GLY A 408 -19.85 -16.59 -48.15
N GLN A 409 -19.83 -15.28 -48.37
CA GLN A 409 -19.59 -14.65 -49.65
C GLN A 409 -18.62 -13.48 -49.46
N TYR A 410 -17.71 -13.30 -50.43
CA TYR A 410 -16.86 -12.12 -50.43
C TYR A 410 -17.65 -10.88 -50.83
N ILE A 411 -17.48 -9.81 -50.13
CA ILE A 411 -18.01 -8.50 -50.53
C ILE A 411 -17.01 -7.87 -51.47
N ALA A 412 -17.43 -7.57 -52.70
CA ALA A 412 -16.58 -6.90 -53.70
C ALA A 412 -16.14 -5.51 -53.17
N LYS A 413 -14.84 -5.24 -53.14
CA LYS A 413 -14.36 -3.87 -52.87
C LYS A 413 -14.93 -2.95 -53.96
N GLU A 414 -15.72 -1.94 -53.60
CA GLU A 414 -16.10 -0.89 -54.53
C GLU A 414 -14.85 -0.29 -55.18
N ALA A 415 -14.79 -0.29 -56.50
CA ALA A 415 -13.72 0.35 -57.21
C ALA A 415 -13.67 1.85 -56.83
N PRO A 416 -12.49 2.43 -56.57
CA PRO A 416 -12.37 3.85 -56.27
C PRO A 416 -13.05 4.67 -57.36
N LYS A 417 -14.06 5.47 -57.01
CA LYS A 417 -14.74 6.40 -57.96
C LYS A 417 -13.66 7.26 -58.59
N LYS A 418 -13.47 7.13 -59.90
CA LYS A 418 -12.61 8.04 -60.68
C LYS A 418 -13.03 9.47 -60.40
N PRO A 419 -12.07 10.37 -60.07
CA PRO A 419 -12.42 11.78 -59.92
C PRO A 419 -13.04 12.28 -61.18
N ALA A 420 -14.18 13.02 -61.05
CA ALA A 420 -14.83 13.64 -62.18
C ALA A 420 -13.89 14.60 -62.89
N PRO A 421 -13.91 14.62 -64.24
CA PRO A 421 -13.05 15.54 -65.00
C PRO A 421 -13.43 16.97 -64.65
N LYS A 422 -12.43 17.75 -64.24
CA LYS A 422 -12.59 19.21 -64.08
C LYS A 422 -12.80 19.84 -65.44
N HIS A 423 -13.98 20.39 -65.68
CA HIS A 423 -14.22 21.35 -66.76
C HIS A 423 -13.88 22.76 -66.34
#